data_338928b77d91aebd892b536bdcaffa9d
#
_entry.id   338928b77d91aebd892b536bdcaffa9d
#
_cell.length_a   1.000
_cell.length_b   1.000
_cell.length_c   1.000
_cell.angle_alpha   90.00
_cell.angle_beta   90.00
_cell.angle_gamma   90.00
#
_symmetry.space_group_name_H-M   'P 1'
#
loop_
_entity.id
_entity.type
_entity.pdbx_description
1 polymer ?
#
loop_
_entity_poly.entity_id
_entity_poly.type
_entity_poly.pdbx_seq_one_letter_code
_entity_poly.pdbx_strand_id
1 'polypeptide(L)'
;MKKIILVVLLCFVAPALASLGVRAASSQPGSWRSADWSSSGILPEAAADSEAAVYVMAARTGGLKGALAVHSWIVTKERDAVRYTRYDKVGWGSPIRTNSYPADGRWYSNTPEVLLAVHGAAAARLIPQIETAVKAYPFSNRGDYTIWPGPNSNS
;
A
#
# COMPACT_ATOMS: atom_id res chain seq x y z
N MET A 1 -4.07 -39.11 4.47
CA MET A 1 -3.97 -38.26 3.28
C MET A 1 -5.28 -37.51 2.98
N LYS A 2 -6.44 -38.17 2.76
CA LYS A 2 -7.73 -37.46 2.40
C LYS A 2 -8.15 -36.36 3.39
N LYS A 3 -8.01 -36.60 4.71
CA LYS A 3 -8.35 -35.60 5.75
C LYS A 3 -7.44 -34.37 5.70
N ILE A 4 -6.14 -34.52 5.41
CA ILE A 4 -5.19 -33.40 5.29
C ILE A 4 -5.53 -32.57 4.05
N ILE A 5 -5.81 -33.23 2.92
CA ILE A 5 -6.24 -32.54 1.70
C ILE A 5 -7.52 -31.74 1.95
N LEU A 6 -8.50 -32.31 2.64
CA LEU A 6 -9.74 -31.63 2.98
C LEU A 6 -9.49 -30.38 3.86
N VAL A 7 -8.62 -30.50 4.87
CA VAL A 7 -8.25 -29.37 5.72
C VAL A 7 -7.57 -28.25 4.91
N VAL A 8 -6.64 -28.60 4.02
CA VAL A 8 -5.99 -27.63 3.15
C VAL A 8 -7.01 -26.93 2.24
N LEU A 9 -7.93 -27.68 1.63
CA LEU A 9 -8.98 -27.12 0.79
C LEU A 9 -9.89 -26.16 1.57
N LEU A 10 -10.33 -26.56 2.77
CA LEU A 10 -11.25 -25.72 3.57
C LEU A 10 -10.55 -24.51 4.17
N CYS A 11 -9.30 -24.63 4.61
CA CYS A 11 -8.63 -23.54 5.31
C CYS A 11 -7.93 -22.54 4.37
N PHE A 12 -7.52 -22.95 3.19
CA PHE A 12 -6.74 -22.11 2.28
C PHE A 12 -7.42 -21.85 0.94
N VAL A 13 -7.97 -22.88 0.31
CA VAL A 13 -8.56 -22.74 -1.03
C VAL A 13 -9.96 -22.12 -0.96
N ALA A 14 -10.82 -22.61 -0.08
CA ALA A 14 -12.19 -22.12 0.01
C ALA A 14 -12.28 -20.62 0.40
N PRO A 15 -11.53 -20.10 1.39
CA PRO A 15 -11.50 -18.68 1.69
C PRO A 15 -11.00 -17.83 0.52
N ALA A 16 -9.97 -18.30 -0.20
CA ALA A 16 -9.44 -17.60 -1.37
C ALA A 16 -10.49 -17.52 -2.50
N LEU A 17 -11.18 -18.62 -2.78
CA LEU A 17 -12.27 -18.65 -3.77
C LEU A 17 -13.45 -17.80 -3.35
N ALA A 18 -13.82 -17.80 -2.07
CA ALA A 18 -14.87 -16.94 -1.54
C ALA A 18 -14.51 -15.45 -1.70
N SER A 19 -13.26 -15.07 -1.38
CA SER A 19 -12.78 -13.70 -1.58
C SER A 19 -12.81 -13.29 -3.05
N LEU A 20 -12.41 -14.18 -3.96
CA LEU A 20 -12.51 -13.94 -5.40
C LEU A 20 -13.96 -13.78 -5.86
N GLY A 21 -14.87 -14.61 -5.36
CA GLY A 21 -16.31 -14.52 -5.69
C GLY A 21 -16.93 -13.20 -5.22
N VAL A 22 -16.66 -12.81 -3.97
CA VAL A 22 -17.12 -11.51 -3.43
C VAL A 22 -16.55 -10.36 -4.25
N ARG A 23 -15.27 -10.43 -4.59
CA ARG A 23 -14.61 -9.39 -5.40
C ARG A 23 -15.18 -9.31 -6.82
N ALA A 24 -15.46 -10.43 -7.45
CA ALA A 24 -16.08 -10.47 -8.77
C ALA A 24 -17.51 -9.91 -8.79
N ALA A 25 -18.26 -10.11 -7.70
CA ALA A 25 -19.62 -9.59 -7.56
C ALA A 25 -19.66 -8.10 -7.16
N SER A 26 -18.55 -7.52 -6.67
CA SER A 26 -18.50 -6.11 -6.29
C SER A 26 -18.21 -5.21 -7.49
N SER A 27 -18.81 -4.01 -7.50
CA SER A 27 -18.52 -3.00 -8.52
C SER A 27 -17.07 -2.55 -8.44
N GLN A 28 -16.29 -2.80 -9.47
CA GLN A 28 -14.90 -2.37 -9.59
C GLN A 28 -14.77 -1.35 -10.71
N PRO A 29 -13.82 -0.39 -10.60
CA PRO A 29 -13.54 0.49 -11.72
C PRO A 29 -13.05 -0.33 -12.91
N GLY A 30 -13.60 -0.04 -14.10
CA GLY A 30 -13.28 -0.76 -15.34
C GLY A 30 -11.82 -0.60 -15.79
N SER A 31 -11.14 0.45 -15.31
CA SER A 31 -9.75 0.72 -15.62
C SER A 31 -9.11 1.60 -14.53
N TRP A 32 -7.78 1.71 -14.56
CA TRP A 32 -7.06 2.66 -13.72
C TRP A 32 -7.44 4.13 -13.99
N ARG A 33 -7.92 4.46 -15.20
CA ARG A 33 -8.37 5.82 -15.56
C ARG A 33 -9.73 6.18 -14.95
N SER A 34 -10.59 5.21 -14.72
CA SER A 34 -11.90 5.40 -14.09
C SER A 34 -11.87 5.20 -12.57
N ALA A 35 -10.73 4.80 -12.02
CA ALA A 35 -10.57 4.63 -10.58
C ALA A 35 -10.46 5.96 -9.86
N ASP A 36 -10.99 6.01 -8.64
CA ASP A 36 -10.80 7.11 -7.71
C ASP A 36 -9.44 6.97 -7.00
N TRP A 37 -8.60 7.98 -7.13
CA TRP A 37 -7.28 8.09 -6.51
C TRP A 37 -7.21 9.23 -5.49
N SER A 38 -8.33 9.86 -5.17
CA SER A 38 -8.40 10.98 -4.23
C SER A 38 -8.03 10.56 -2.81
N SER A 39 -7.72 11.54 -1.97
CA SER A 39 -7.55 11.32 -0.53
C SER A 39 -8.80 10.66 0.06
N SER A 40 -8.58 9.73 0.98
CA SER A 40 -9.67 9.06 1.72
C SER A 40 -10.07 9.81 2.99
N GLY A 41 -9.25 10.78 3.42
CA GLY A 41 -9.45 11.52 4.68
C GLY A 41 -9.13 10.69 5.93
N ILE A 42 -8.41 9.57 5.80
CA ILE A 42 -8.08 8.70 6.95
C ILE A 42 -6.92 9.26 7.78
N LEU A 43 -6.00 10.00 7.15
CA LEU A 43 -4.96 10.72 7.87
C LEU A 43 -5.44 12.12 8.25
N PRO A 44 -5.07 12.64 9.44
CA PRO A 44 -5.34 14.01 9.80
C PRO A 44 -4.63 14.99 8.85
N GLU A 45 -5.03 16.25 8.84
CA GLU A 45 -4.27 17.27 8.13
C GLU A 45 -2.86 17.38 8.73
N ALA A 46 -1.83 17.36 7.88
CA ALA A 46 -0.45 17.37 8.34
C ALA A 46 -0.11 18.59 9.20
N ALA A 47 -0.73 19.75 8.89
CA ALA A 47 -0.53 20.99 9.63
C ALA A 47 -1.24 21.01 11.00
N ALA A 48 -2.17 20.10 11.26
CA ALA A 48 -2.92 20.06 12.52
C ALA A 48 -2.14 19.47 13.70
N ASP A 49 -1.03 18.81 13.42
CA ASP A 49 -0.17 18.17 14.42
C ASP A 49 1.30 18.54 14.17
N SER A 50 2.00 19.01 15.19
CA SER A 50 3.42 19.37 15.10
C SER A 50 4.35 18.14 15.20
N GLU A 51 3.87 16.97 15.66
CA GLU A 51 4.73 15.81 15.81
C GLU A 51 5.15 15.19 14.48
N ALA A 52 6.35 14.61 14.48
CA ALA A 52 6.77 13.74 13.38
C ALA A 52 5.91 12.47 13.37
N ALA A 53 5.63 11.95 12.17
CA ALA A 53 4.83 10.73 12.01
C ALA A 53 5.35 9.85 10.87
N VAL A 54 5.24 8.54 11.04
CA VAL A 54 5.47 7.53 10.01
C VAL A 54 4.26 6.61 10.00
N TYR A 55 3.69 6.37 8.82
CA TYR A 55 2.62 5.41 8.61
C TYR A 55 3.02 4.39 7.56
N VAL A 56 2.67 3.13 7.79
CA VAL A 56 2.60 2.10 6.75
C VAL A 56 1.15 1.91 6.42
N MET A 57 0.82 2.09 5.17
CA MET A 57 -0.56 2.01 4.68
C MET A 57 -0.71 0.93 3.63
N ALA A 58 -1.89 0.38 3.50
CA ALA A 58 -2.21 -0.57 2.45
C ALA A 58 -3.64 -0.41 1.97
N ALA A 59 -3.87 -0.76 0.70
CA ALA A 59 -5.20 -0.89 0.14
C ALA A 59 -5.26 -2.08 -0.84
N ARG A 60 -6.43 -2.65 -1.03
CA ARG A 60 -6.62 -3.71 -2.03
C ARG A 60 -6.22 -3.21 -3.42
N THR A 61 -5.52 -4.05 -4.20
CA THR A 61 -5.17 -3.67 -5.57
C THR A 61 -6.38 -3.75 -6.49
N GLY A 62 -6.22 -3.25 -7.73
CA GLY A 62 -7.30 -3.21 -8.72
C GLY A 62 -7.68 -4.58 -9.28
N GLY A 63 -8.92 -4.69 -9.74
CA GLY A 63 -9.48 -5.88 -10.37
C GLY A 63 -9.52 -7.10 -9.44
N LEU A 64 -9.59 -8.29 -10.02
CA LEU A 64 -9.65 -9.55 -9.27
C LEU A 64 -8.43 -9.80 -8.37
N LYS A 65 -7.26 -9.26 -8.74
CA LYS A 65 -6.06 -9.36 -7.90
C LYS A 65 -6.26 -8.81 -6.48
N GLY A 66 -7.11 -7.79 -6.33
CA GLY A 66 -7.45 -7.22 -5.03
C GLY A 66 -8.23 -8.15 -4.11
N ALA A 67 -8.66 -9.33 -4.57
CA ALA A 67 -9.18 -10.37 -3.69
C ALA A 67 -8.09 -10.98 -2.78
N LEU A 68 -6.85 -11.02 -3.27
CA LEU A 68 -5.74 -11.74 -2.64
C LEU A 68 -4.51 -10.88 -2.40
N ALA A 69 -4.45 -9.67 -2.95
CA ALA A 69 -3.28 -8.82 -2.89
C ALA A 69 -3.62 -7.38 -2.50
N VAL A 70 -2.71 -6.77 -1.76
CA VAL A 70 -2.73 -5.35 -1.41
C VAL A 70 -1.55 -4.64 -2.04
N HIS A 71 -1.68 -3.33 -2.24
CA HIS A 71 -0.60 -2.41 -2.48
C HIS A 71 -0.30 -1.70 -1.17
N SER A 72 0.94 -1.68 -0.74
CA SER A 72 1.36 -0.93 0.44
C SER A 72 2.31 0.21 0.07
N TRP A 73 2.35 1.22 0.95
CA TRP A 73 3.21 2.39 0.82
C TRP A 73 3.58 2.95 2.19
N ILE A 74 4.60 3.78 2.21
CA ILE A 74 5.06 4.48 3.41
C ILE A 74 4.70 5.96 3.27
N VAL A 75 4.23 6.53 4.38
CA VAL A 75 3.96 7.96 4.52
C VAL A 75 4.78 8.48 5.69
N THR A 76 5.50 9.58 5.47
CA THR A 76 6.27 10.26 6.51
C THR A 76 5.81 11.70 6.65
N LYS A 77 5.99 12.24 7.84
CA LYS A 77 5.81 13.66 8.14
C LYS A 77 6.87 14.07 9.15
N GLU A 78 7.74 14.99 8.77
CA GLU A 78 8.69 15.61 9.68
C GLU A 78 7.98 16.43 10.77
N ARG A 79 8.68 16.71 11.86
CA ARG A 79 8.21 17.64 12.88
C ARG A 79 7.88 18.99 12.25
N ASP A 80 6.75 19.56 12.63
CA ASP A 80 6.25 20.86 12.14
C ASP A 80 5.99 20.92 10.61
N ALA A 81 6.10 19.80 9.91
CA ALA A 81 5.81 19.77 8.48
C ALA A 81 4.30 19.92 8.22
N VAL A 82 3.98 20.75 7.23
CA VAL A 82 2.59 21.02 6.80
C VAL A 82 2.12 20.07 5.70
N ARG A 83 2.95 19.11 5.31
CA ARG A 83 2.65 18.12 4.27
C ARG A 83 3.26 16.78 4.62
N TYR A 84 2.59 15.74 4.17
CA TYR A 84 3.11 14.37 4.17
C TYR A 84 4.02 14.14 2.96
N THR A 85 4.95 13.21 3.10
CA THR A 85 5.69 12.61 1.99
C THR A 85 5.28 11.14 1.88
N ARG A 86 4.87 10.73 0.69
CA ARG A 86 4.46 9.37 0.38
C ARG A 86 5.46 8.70 -0.56
N TYR A 87 5.84 7.46 -0.26
CA TYR A 87 6.72 6.62 -1.05
C TYR A 87 5.99 5.36 -1.50
N ASP A 88 5.95 5.12 -2.81
CA ASP A 88 5.34 3.94 -3.43
C ASP A 88 6.37 3.19 -4.26
N LYS A 89 6.20 1.86 -4.35
CA LYS A 89 6.79 1.05 -5.42
C LYS A 89 5.69 0.51 -6.32
N VAL A 90 5.78 0.80 -7.62
CA VAL A 90 4.76 0.43 -8.61
C VAL A 90 5.37 -0.35 -9.78
N GLY A 91 4.54 -1.15 -10.46
CA GLY A 91 4.97 -1.98 -11.59
C GLY A 91 4.95 -1.29 -12.95
N TRP A 92 4.85 0.04 -13.02
CA TRP A 92 4.80 0.78 -14.28
C TRP A 92 5.55 2.11 -14.18
N GLY A 93 6.15 2.52 -15.28
CA GLY A 93 6.97 3.74 -15.35
C GLY A 93 8.21 3.63 -14.47
N SER A 94 8.56 4.71 -13.74
CA SER A 94 9.58 4.68 -12.69
C SER A 94 9.01 3.91 -11.49
N PRO A 95 9.66 2.82 -11.05
CA PRO A 95 9.10 1.98 -10.00
C PRO A 95 8.96 2.69 -8.66
N ILE A 96 9.97 3.44 -8.25
CA ILE A 96 9.95 4.21 -7.00
C ILE A 96 9.34 5.58 -7.29
N ARG A 97 8.37 5.94 -6.50
CA ARG A 97 7.64 7.20 -6.63
C ARG A 97 7.56 7.93 -5.30
N THR A 98 7.73 9.25 -5.39
CA THR A 98 7.53 10.13 -4.25
C THR A 98 6.39 11.10 -4.58
N ASN A 99 5.40 11.19 -3.71
CA ASN A 99 4.26 12.13 -3.80
C ASN A 99 3.49 12.08 -5.14
N SER A 100 3.45 10.90 -5.79
CA SER A 100 2.66 10.74 -7.02
C SER A 100 1.16 10.58 -6.77
N TYR A 101 0.77 10.34 -5.52
CA TYR A 101 -0.60 10.20 -5.04
C TYR A 101 -0.76 10.94 -3.71
N PRO A 102 -1.98 11.31 -3.30
CA PRO A 102 -2.23 11.81 -1.93
C PRO A 102 -1.71 10.83 -0.88
N ALA A 103 -1.28 11.31 0.27
CA ALA A 103 -0.69 10.50 1.34
C ALA A 103 -1.56 9.30 1.71
N ASP A 104 -2.85 9.52 1.87
CA ASP A 104 -3.89 8.54 2.18
C ASP A 104 -4.80 8.26 0.98
N GLY A 105 -4.30 8.49 -0.24
CA GLY A 105 -5.06 8.31 -1.47
C GLY A 105 -5.59 6.88 -1.64
N ARG A 106 -6.81 6.79 -2.12
CA ARG A 106 -7.41 5.51 -2.52
C ARG A 106 -6.52 4.81 -3.54
N TRP A 107 -6.54 3.50 -3.53
CA TRP A 107 -5.85 2.68 -4.52
C TRP A 107 -6.86 1.91 -5.36
N TYR A 108 -7.00 2.27 -6.64
CA TYR A 108 -8.06 1.70 -7.49
C TYR A 108 -9.45 1.80 -6.85
N SER A 109 -9.81 2.97 -6.32
CA SER A 109 -11.05 3.24 -5.58
C SER A 109 -11.18 2.50 -4.23
N ASN A 110 -10.21 1.68 -3.84
CA ASN A 110 -10.26 1.03 -2.53
C ASN A 110 -9.72 1.98 -1.46
N THR A 111 -10.48 2.12 -0.39
CA THR A 111 -10.07 2.91 0.79
C THR A 111 -8.88 2.21 1.46
N PRO A 112 -7.81 2.95 1.76
CA PRO A 112 -6.68 2.39 2.49
C PRO A 112 -6.98 2.20 3.96
N GLU A 113 -6.12 1.41 4.60
CA GLU A 113 -6.04 1.26 6.05
C GLU A 113 -4.62 1.56 6.53
N VAL A 114 -4.50 2.00 7.77
CA VAL A 114 -3.22 2.21 8.45
C VAL A 114 -2.82 0.89 9.10
N LEU A 115 -1.74 0.28 8.62
CA LEU A 115 -1.21 -0.96 9.19
C LEU A 115 -0.29 -0.70 10.39
N LEU A 116 0.43 0.42 10.36
CA LEU A 116 1.35 0.84 11.42
C LEU A 116 1.36 2.37 11.48
N ALA A 117 1.36 2.90 12.69
CA ALA A 117 1.58 4.32 12.96
C ALA A 117 2.66 4.48 14.05
N VAL A 118 3.63 5.36 13.80
CA VAL A 118 4.67 5.75 14.76
C VAL A 118 4.68 7.27 14.82
N HIS A 119 4.76 7.84 16.01
CA HIS A 119 4.70 9.29 16.23
C HIS A 119 5.89 9.81 17.05
N GLY A 120 6.05 11.12 17.05
CA GLY A 120 6.97 11.85 17.91
C GLY A 120 8.44 11.53 17.66
N ALA A 121 9.23 11.43 18.73
CA ALA A 121 10.67 11.21 18.65
C ALA A 121 11.07 9.88 17.97
N ALA A 122 10.23 8.85 18.06
CA ALA A 122 10.49 7.59 17.37
C ALA A 122 10.36 7.76 15.86
N ALA A 123 9.31 8.41 15.38
CA ALA A 123 9.12 8.74 13.97
C ALA A 123 10.26 9.61 13.44
N ALA A 124 10.62 10.66 14.16
CA ALA A 124 11.72 11.57 13.78
C ALA A 124 13.07 10.83 13.57
N ARG A 125 13.32 9.76 14.33
CA ARG A 125 14.50 8.92 14.12
C ARG A 125 14.39 7.97 12.91
N LEU A 126 13.18 7.53 12.59
CA LEU A 126 12.95 6.59 11.47
C LEU A 126 12.97 7.28 10.12
N ILE A 127 12.49 8.51 10.01
CA ILE A 127 12.34 9.22 8.73
C ILE A 127 13.65 9.27 7.93
N PRO A 128 14.79 9.72 8.46
CA PRO A 128 16.03 9.76 7.69
C PRO A 128 16.54 8.36 7.28
N GLN A 129 16.21 7.33 8.06
CA GLN A 129 16.55 5.94 7.70
C GLN A 129 15.68 5.45 6.54
N ILE A 130 14.37 5.76 6.56
CA ILE A 130 13.44 5.45 5.46
C ILE A 130 13.89 6.16 4.18
N GLU A 131 14.22 7.45 4.25
CA GLU A 131 14.68 8.20 3.07
C GLU A 131 15.97 7.62 2.48
N THR A 132 16.90 7.23 3.35
CA THR A 132 18.15 6.59 2.93
C THR A 132 17.87 5.25 2.26
N ALA A 133 17.00 4.42 2.85
CA ALA A 133 16.62 3.14 2.29
C ALA A 133 15.91 3.29 0.93
N VAL A 134 15.00 4.27 0.79
CA VAL A 134 14.31 4.55 -0.49
C VAL A 134 15.32 4.99 -1.56
N LYS A 135 16.27 5.87 -1.23
CA LYS A 135 17.32 6.33 -2.17
C LYS A 135 18.26 5.20 -2.58
N ALA A 136 18.58 4.30 -1.67
CA ALA A 136 19.51 3.19 -1.89
C ALA A 136 18.81 1.90 -2.37
N TYR A 137 17.50 1.94 -2.63
CA TYR A 137 16.73 0.74 -2.95
C TYR A 137 17.20 0.11 -4.27
N PRO A 138 17.67 -1.16 -4.26
CA PRO A 138 18.38 -1.74 -5.40
C PRO A 138 17.48 -2.05 -6.60
N PHE A 139 16.18 -2.25 -6.38
CA PHE A 139 15.21 -2.58 -7.43
C PHE A 139 14.42 -1.33 -7.85
N SER A 140 15.14 -0.29 -8.26
CA SER A 140 14.58 1.03 -8.62
C SER A 140 14.52 1.29 -10.13
N ASN A 141 15.01 0.36 -10.97
CA ASN A 141 14.99 0.50 -12.41
C ASN A 141 13.65 0.06 -13.01
N ARG A 142 13.37 0.56 -14.20
CA ARG A 142 12.19 0.14 -14.95
C ARG A 142 12.27 -1.36 -15.24
N GLY A 143 11.23 -2.09 -14.85
CA GLY A 143 11.17 -3.55 -14.96
C GLY A 143 11.53 -4.31 -13.68
N ASP A 144 12.05 -3.64 -12.66
CA ASP A 144 12.42 -4.23 -11.38
C ASP A 144 11.19 -4.53 -10.47
N TYR A 145 10.01 -4.67 -11.04
CA TYR A 145 8.80 -5.00 -10.28
C TYR A 145 8.31 -6.40 -10.64
N THR A 146 8.30 -7.29 -9.67
CA THR A 146 7.79 -8.67 -9.83
C THR A 146 6.70 -8.91 -8.79
N ILE A 147 5.49 -9.29 -9.26
CA ILE A 147 4.36 -9.52 -8.35
C ILE A 147 4.66 -10.63 -7.36
N TRP A 148 5.27 -11.72 -7.81
CA TRP A 148 5.65 -12.86 -7.00
C TRP A 148 6.93 -13.49 -7.55
N PRO A 149 7.92 -13.82 -6.73
CA PRO A 149 8.02 -13.62 -5.26
C PRO A 149 8.43 -12.20 -4.81
N GLY A 150 8.49 -11.25 -5.68
CA GLY A 150 8.98 -9.90 -5.48
C GLY A 150 10.24 -9.64 -6.30
N PRO A 151 10.79 -8.41 -6.29
CA PRO A 151 10.45 -7.24 -5.48
C PRO A 151 9.17 -6.52 -5.94
N ASN A 152 8.31 -6.14 -5.00
CA ASN A 152 7.04 -5.44 -5.24
C ASN A 152 6.77 -4.37 -4.17
N SER A 153 5.54 -3.85 -4.07
CA SER A 153 5.17 -2.82 -3.08
C SER A 153 5.19 -3.30 -1.63
N ASN A 154 5.32 -4.58 -1.38
CA ASN A 154 5.33 -5.18 -0.04
C ASN A 154 6.71 -5.71 0.37
N SER A 155 7.77 -5.36 -0.36
CA SER A 155 9.14 -5.83 -0.12
C SER A 155 10.11 -4.70 0.18
#